data_cdf37ee9b65b362f6f1621d93ebfa957
#
_entry.id   cdf37ee9b65b362f6f1621d93ebfa957
#
_cell.length_a   1.000
_cell.length_b   1.000
_cell.length_c   1.000
_cell.angle_alpha   90.00
_cell.angle_beta   90.00
_cell.angle_gamma   90.00
#
_symmetry.space_group_name_H-M   'P 1'
#
loop_
_entity.id
_entity.type
_entity.pdbx_description
1 polymer ?
#
loop_
_entity_poly.entity_id
_entity_poly.type
_entity_poly.pdbx_seq_one_letter_code
_entity_poly.pdbx_strand_id
1 'polypeptide(L)'
;SEAVLAELVERTEQGWLAAIILPRRWEDNLYMRVDAGYTRGEFHRSYPVIEALQAAIQICGIMKAAHENNVIYLDHKVLHYYWNEPRKQVFALDWNIGRLITNGNSEEVYAFDVLQFSARALHHLLTGRQAPGSVKVGPNRPEDIQNAPEKYDPIWTYDDQKRLMEDELNVLGDAIQGKYQTPTALAEDLQSLYNQRQSQS
;
A
#
# COMPACT_ATOMS: atom_id res chain seq x y z
N SER A 1 24.87 1.80 10.03
CA SER A 1 24.87 3.26 9.83
C SER A 1 23.44 3.74 9.92
N GLU A 2 23.17 4.64 10.85
CA GLU A 2 21.85 5.26 10.97
C GLU A 2 21.51 5.96 9.65
N ALA A 3 20.32 5.66 9.16
CA ALA A 3 19.76 6.35 8.01
C ALA A 3 19.52 7.80 8.40
N VAL A 4 20.40 8.68 8.00
CA VAL A 4 20.22 10.13 8.22
C VAL A 4 19.32 10.64 7.11
N LEU A 5 18.15 11.10 7.50
CA LEU A 5 17.30 11.88 6.61
C LEU A 5 17.90 13.29 6.55
N ALA A 6 18.48 13.65 5.42
CA ALA A 6 18.96 15.00 5.21
C ALA A 6 17.94 15.75 4.34
N GLU A 7 17.41 16.83 4.87
CA GLU A 7 16.63 17.80 4.10
C GLU A 7 17.58 18.88 3.60
N LEU A 8 17.71 19.01 2.30
CA LEU A 8 18.43 20.11 1.68
C LEU A 8 17.41 21.11 1.14
N VAL A 9 17.38 22.29 1.74
CA VAL A 9 16.54 23.39 1.25
C VAL A 9 17.47 24.43 0.63
N GLU A 10 17.38 24.59 -0.66
CA GLU A 10 18.14 25.60 -1.39
C GLU A 10 17.19 26.70 -1.88
N ARG A 11 17.57 27.95 -1.58
CA ARG A 11 16.86 29.13 -2.07
C ARG A 11 17.43 29.51 -3.44
N THR A 12 16.65 29.36 -4.48
CA THR A 12 17.02 29.79 -5.83
C THR A 12 16.42 31.17 -6.14
N GLU A 13 16.87 31.81 -7.21
CA GLU A 13 16.27 33.07 -7.70
C GLU A 13 14.79 32.93 -8.08
N GLN A 14 14.32 31.71 -8.29
CA GLN A 14 12.94 31.37 -8.67
C GLN A 14 12.07 30.85 -7.52
N GLY A 15 12.62 30.66 -6.32
CA GLY A 15 11.92 30.13 -5.18
C GLY A 15 12.75 29.19 -4.30
N TRP A 16 12.07 28.30 -3.58
CA TRP A 16 12.69 27.29 -2.74
C TRP A 16 12.73 25.95 -3.46
N LEU A 17 13.91 25.33 -3.55
CA LEU A 17 14.07 23.95 -3.93
C LEU A 17 14.26 23.13 -2.65
N ALA A 18 13.31 22.28 -2.32
CA ALA A 18 13.47 21.30 -1.26
C ALA A 18 13.92 19.97 -1.88
N ALA A 19 15.05 19.45 -1.45
CA ALA A 19 15.50 18.10 -1.79
C ALA A 19 15.55 17.26 -0.51
N ILE A 20 14.87 16.12 -0.49
CA ILE A 20 14.94 15.13 0.57
C ILE A 20 15.87 14.02 0.11
N ILE A 21 17.00 13.87 0.78
CA ILE A 21 17.92 12.77 0.52
C ILE A 21 17.59 11.64 1.48
N LEU A 22 17.02 10.57 0.96
CA LEU A 22 16.75 9.35 1.70
C LEU A 22 17.87 8.35 1.44
N PRO A 23 18.57 7.86 2.47
CA PRO A 23 19.46 6.72 2.31
C PRO A 23 18.61 5.52 1.91
N ARG A 24 18.78 5.11 0.67
CA ARG A 24 17.97 4.07 0.05
C ARG A 24 18.76 2.77 0.02
N ARG A 25 18.28 1.78 0.74
CA ARG A 25 18.66 0.40 0.49
C ARG A 25 17.58 -0.22 -0.38
N TRP A 26 17.97 -0.66 -1.57
CA TRP A 26 17.03 -1.28 -2.51
C TRP A 26 16.37 -2.54 -1.94
N GLU A 27 17.12 -3.30 -1.16
CA GLU A 27 16.67 -4.50 -0.46
C GLU A 27 15.58 -4.26 0.59
N ASP A 28 15.43 -3.02 1.07
CA ASP A 28 14.37 -2.63 2.01
C ASP A 28 13.06 -2.28 1.31
N ASN A 29 13.05 -2.25 -0.02
CA ASN A 29 11.85 -2.03 -0.80
C ASN A 29 10.91 -3.23 -0.71
N LEU A 30 9.63 -3.01 -0.38
CA LEU A 30 8.68 -4.10 -0.22
C LEU A 30 8.45 -4.89 -1.52
N TYR A 31 8.55 -4.25 -2.68
CA TYR A 31 8.50 -4.96 -3.96
C TYR A 31 9.62 -5.99 -4.07
N MET A 32 10.85 -5.61 -3.74
CA MET A 32 11.99 -6.53 -3.78
C MET A 32 11.84 -7.68 -2.78
N ARG A 33 11.23 -7.43 -1.63
CA ARG A 33 10.96 -8.47 -0.62
C ARG A 33 9.89 -9.46 -1.10
N VAL A 34 8.84 -8.97 -1.75
CA VAL A 34 7.78 -9.81 -2.34
C VAL A 34 8.31 -10.59 -3.55
N ASP A 35 9.06 -9.93 -4.43
CA ASP A 35 9.54 -10.49 -5.69
C ASP A 35 10.76 -11.41 -5.52
N ALA A 36 11.55 -11.24 -4.45
CA ALA A 36 12.70 -12.09 -4.15
C ALA A 36 12.34 -13.58 -4.01
N GLY A 37 11.08 -13.90 -3.68
CA GLY A 37 10.53 -15.25 -3.73
C GLY A 37 10.31 -15.78 -5.14
N TYR A 38 10.06 -14.90 -6.10
CA TYR A 38 9.76 -15.26 -7.49
C TYR A 38 11.01 -15.61 -8.32
N THR A 39 12.11 -14.86 -8.12
CA THR A 39 13.32 -14.97 -8.95
C THR A 39 14.21 -16.16 -8.61
N ARG A 40 14.02 -16.81 -7.46
CA ARG A 40 14.84 -17.97 -7.04
C ARG A 40 14.26 -19.33 -7.46
N GLY A 41 13.21 -19.36 -8.24
CA GLY A 41 12.55 -20.63 -8.60
C GLY A 41 11.89 -21.37 -7.42
N GLU A 42 11.91 -20.75 -6.26
CA GLU A 42 11.21 -21.22 -5.08
C GLU A 42 9.79 -20.65 -5.08
N PHE A 43 8.90 -21.31 -5.77
CA PHE A 43 7.46 -20.96 -5.87
C PHE A 43 6.74 -20.82 -4.52
N HIS A 44 7.44 -20.94 -3.39
CA HIS A 44 6.86 -21.04 -2.05
C HIS A 44 7.40 -20.05 -1.02
N ARG A 45 8.31 -19.15 -1.39
CA ARG A 45 8.75 -18.08 -0.47
C ARG A 45 8.24 -16.72 -0.93
N SER A 46 6.95 -16.62 -0.98
CA SER A 46 6.29 -15.33 -0.92
C SER A 46 6.60 -14.63 0.41
N TYR A 47 6.60 -13.30 0.40
CA TYR A 47 6.74 -12.47 1.60
C TYR A 47 5.82 -12.99 2.71
N PRO A 48 6.30 -13.20 3.95
CA PRO A 48 5.49 -13.82 5.00
C PRO A 48 4.18 -13.06 5.22
N VAL A 49 3.05 -13.77 5.26
CA VAL A 49 1.73 -13.13 5.39
C VAL A 49 1.65 -12.24 6.63
N ILE A 50 2.24 -12.68 7.74
CA ILE A 50 2.26 -11.90 8.98
C ILE A 50 3.02 -10.57 8.83
N GLU A 51 4.12 -10.54 8.07
CA GLU A 51 4.86 -9.32 7.77
C GLU A 51 4.10 -8.45 6.76
N ALA A 52 3.42 -9.07 5.79
CA ALA A 52 2.55 -8.36 4.84
C ALA A 52 1.40 -7.66 5.56
N LEU A 53 0.74 -8.33 6.50
CA LEU A 53 -0.31 -7.74 7.34
C LEU A 53 0.23 -6.60 8.19
N GLN A 54 1.39 -6.78 8.83
CA GLN A 54 2.03 -5.73 9.62
C GLN A 54 2.38 -4.50 8.79
N ALA A 55 2.90 -4.69 7.59
CA ALA A 55 3.19 -3.60 6.65
C ALA A 55 1.91 -2.90 6.20
N ALA A 56 0.87 -3.66 5.84
CA ALA A 56 -0.41 -3.12 5.39
C ALA A 56 -1.11 -2.28 6.46
N ILE A 57 -1.12 -2.73 7.72
CA ILE A 57 -1.65 -1.96 8.86
C ILE A 57 -0.95 -0.61 8.99
N GLN A 58 0.38 -0.58 8.86
CA GLN A 58 1.13 0.66 8.94
C GLN A 58 0.86 1.58 7.74
N ILE A 59 0.70 1.03 6.54
CA ILE A 59 0.31 1.81 5.36
C ILE A 59 -1.07 2.44 5.56
N CYS A 60 -2.03 1.72 6.12
CA CYS A 60 -3.32 2.29 6.50
C CYS A 60 -3.16 3.44 7.52
N GLY A 61 -2.24 3.34 8.46
CA GLY A 61 -1.90 4.43 9.38
C GLY A 61 -1.34 5.67 8.68
N ILE A 62 -0.48 5.48 7.67
CA ILE A 62 0.04 6.57 6.83
C ILE A 62 -1.08 7.23 6.03
N MET A 63 -1.96 6.43 5.41
CA MET A 63 -3.13 6.93 4.66
C MET A 63 -4.08 7.70 5.57
N LYS A 64 -4.37 7.17 6.78
CA LYS A 64 -5.19 7.87 7.77
C LYS A 64 -4.63 9.25 8.07
N ALA A 65 -3.33 9.35 8.39
CA ALA A 65 -2.69 10.63 8.67
C ALA A 65 -2.73 11.58 7.48
N ALA A 66 -2.60 11.07 6.25
CA ALA A 66 -2.73 11.86 5.03
C ALA A 66 -4.18 12.37 4.86
N HIS A 67 -5.19 11.52 4.98
CA HIS A 67 -6.61 11.88 4.86
C HIS A 67 -7.03 12.90 5.93
N GLU A 68 -6.58 12.77 7.17
CA GLU A 68 -6.81 13.75 8.24
C GLU A 68 -6.23 15.14 7.90
N ASN A 69 -5.24 15.20 7.02
CA ASN A 69 -4.67 16.44 6.48
C ASN A 69 -5.17 16.78 5.06
N ASN A 70 -6.27 16.19 4.63
CA ASN A 70 -6.87 16.35 3.31
C ASN A 70 -5.95 15.99 2.15
N VAL A 71 -5.04 15.06 2.35
CA VAL A 71 -4.13 14.55 1.32
C VAL A 71 -4.50 13.12 0.95
N ILE A 72 -4.51 12.80 -0.34
CA ILE A 72 -4.61 11.43 -0.86
C ILE A 72 -3.32 11.05 -1.55
N TYR A 73 -2.98 9.76 -1.50
CA TYR A 73 -1.74 9.26 -2.05
C TYR A 73 -1.85 8.82 -3.51
N LEU A 74 -2.89 8.09 -3.87
CA LEU A 74 -3.27 7.59 -5.21
C LEU A 74 -2.32 6.57 -5.84
N ASP A 75 -1.01 6.71 -5.76
CA ASP A 75 -0.06 5.81 -6.44
C ASP A 75 0.40 4.63 -5.57
N HIS A 76 -0.55 3.86 -5.11
CA HIS A 76 -0.32 2.69 -4.28
C HIS A 76 0.35 1.55 -5.05
N LYS A 77 1.69 1.59 -5.12
CA LYS A 77 2.51 0.48 -5.63
C LYS A 77 3.41 -0.04 -4.53
N VAL A 78 3.55 -1.35 -4.45
CA VAL A 78 4.47 -1.97 -3.46
C VAL A 78 5.89 -1.41 -3.59
N LEU A 79 6.27 -1.00 -4.81
CA LEU A 79 7.55 -0.34 -5.10
C LEU A 79 7.77 0.98 -4.35
N HIS A 80 6.71 1.67 -3.94
CA HIS A 80 6.78 2.96 -3.25
C HIS A 80 6.85 2.81 -1.73
N TYR A 81 6.81 1.59 -1.20
CA TYR A 81 6.88 1.31 0.23
C TYR A 81 8.20 0.63 0.60
N TYR A 82 8.79 1.09 1.69
CA TYR A 82 10.06 0.61 2.21
C TYR A 82 9.91 0.15 3.64
N TRP A 83 10.47 -1.00 3.95
CA TRP A 83 10.52 -1.55 5.28
C TRP A 83 11.83 -1.24 5.97
N ASN A 84 11.77 -0.58 7.11
CA ASN A 84 12.93 -0.35 7.97
C ASN A 84 13.01 -1.48 9.00
N GLU A 85 13.85 -2.47 8.74
CA GLU A 85 13.97 -3.65 9.58
C GLU A 85 14.33 -3.33 11.05
N PRO A 86 15.31 -2.44 11.37
CA PRO A 86 15.64 -2.08 12.74
C PRO A 86 14.49 -1.44 13.53
N ARG A 87 13.64 -0.68 12.86
CA ARG A 87 12.51 0.04 13.47
C ARG A 87 11.19 -0.66 13.33
N LYS A 88 11.12 -1.72 12.52
CA LYS A 88 9.89 -2.41 12.15
C LYS A 88 8.81 -1.43 11.63
N GLN A 89 9.23 -0.51 10.77
CA GLN A 89 8.39 0.58 10.26
C GLN A 89 8.38 0.64 8.74
N VAL A 90 7.22 1.00 8.19
CA VAL A 90 7.05 1.29 6.77
C VAL A 90 7.22 2.78 6.52
N PHE A 91 7.88 3.12 5.43
CA PHE A 91 7.92 4.45 4.85
C PHE A 91 7.27 4.44 3.48
N ALA A 92 6.41 5.42 3.22
CA ALA A 92 5.86 5.68 1.90
C ALA A 92 6.67 6.78 1.21
N LEU A 93 7.10 6.51 -0.01
CA LEU A 93 7.82 7.44 -0.86
C LEU A 93 7.00 7.77 -2.11
N ASP A 94 7.51 8.69 -2.92
CA ASP A 94 6.92 9.05 -4.22
C ASP A 94 5.51 9.65 -4.12
N TRP A 95 5.39 10.71 -3.33
CA TRP A 95 4.17 11.50 -3.15
C TRP A 95 3.89 12.50 -4.29
N ASN A 96 4.63 12.40 -5.41
CA ASN A 96 4.60 13.36 -6.51
C ASN A 96 3.22 13.50 -7.17
N ILE A 97 2.37 12.48 -7.07
CA ILE A 97 0.99 12.51 -7.56
C ILE A 97 -0.05 12.64 -6.46
N GLY A 98 0.38 12.65 -5.19
CA GLY A 98 -0.49 12.94 -4.06
C GLY A 98 -1.18 14.30 -4.23
N ARG A 99 -2.41 14.42 -3.76
CA ARG A 99 -3.22 15.61 -3.97
C ARG A 99 -3.82 16.12 -2.68
N LEU A 100 -3.85 17.44 -2.55
CA LEU A 100 -4.61 18.11 -1.52
C LEU A 100 -6.09 18.21 -1.98
N ILE A 101 -7.00 17.74 -1.16
CA ILE A 101 -8.44 17.80 -1.39
C ILE A 101 -8.96 19.11 -0.81
N THR A 102 -9.38 20.00 -1.68
CA THR A 102 -9.85 21.36 -1.30
C THR A 102 -11.35 21.53 -1.35
N ASN A 103 -12.11 20.61 -1.93
CA ASN A 103 -13.54 20.74 -2.17
C ASN A 103 -14.33 19.44 -1.88
N GLY A 104 -15.43 19.60 -1.28
CA GLY A 104 -16.72 18.96 -1.00
C GLY A 104 -16.95 17.44 -1.12
N ASN A 105 -16.27 16.66 -1.90
CA ASN A 105 -16.49 15.20 -2.06
C ASN A 105 -15.31 14.37 -1.50
N SER A 106 -14.86 14.72 -0.31
CA SER A 106 -13.69 14.08 0.29
C SER A 106 -13.91 12.59 0.57
N GLU A 107 -15.09 12.16 0.98
CA GLU A 107 -15.38 10.80 1.36
C GLU A 107 -15.22 9.81 0.19
N GLU A 108 -15.78 10.12 -0.98
CA GLU A 108 -15.65 9.27 -2.17
C GLU A 108 -14.19 9.14 -2.63
N VAL A 109 -13.45 10.25 -2.55
CA VAL A 109 -12.04 10.29 -2.94
C VAL A 109 -11.17 9.51 -1.96
N TYR A 110 -11.47 9.58 -0.66
CA TYR A 110 -10.79 8.79 0.35
C TYR A 110 -11.10 7.30 0.21
N ALA A 111 -12.35 6.94 -0.03
CA ALA A 111 -12.74 5.56 -0.31
C ALA A 111 -12.03 5.01 -1.57
N PHE A 112 -11.91 5.83 -2.60
CA PHE A 112 -11.15 5.49 -3.80
C PHE A 112 -9.66 5.25 -3.50
N ASP A 113 -9.03 6.08 -2.68
CA ASP A 113 -7.63 5.92 -2.28
C ASP A 113 -7.43 4.58 -1.53
N VAL A 114 -8.36 4.21 -0.64
CA VAL A 114 -8.38 2.90 0.04
C VAL A 114 -8.54 1.75 -0.95
N LEU A 115 -9.42 1.89 -1.93
CA LEU A 115 -9.62 0.88 -2.99
C LEU A 115 -8.34 0.69 -3.82
N GLN A 116 -7.67 1.78 -4.20
CA GLN A 116 -6.42 1.70 -4.96
C GLN A 116 -5.31 1.05 -4.14
N PHE A 117 -5.19 1.37 -2.86
CA PHE A 117 -4.29 0.65 -1.95
C PHE A 117 -4.61 -0.84 -1.92
N SER A 118 -5.87 -1.19 -1.73
CA SER A 118 -6.32 -2.57 -1.61
C SER A 118 -6.00 -3.39 -2.86
N ALA A 119 -6.31 -2.86 -4.04
CA ALA A 119 -6.14 -3.58 -5.30
C ALA A 119 -4.68 -3.66 -5.77
N ARG A 120 -3.87 -2.64 -5.50
CA ARG A 120 -2.52 -2.53 -6.07
C ARG A 120 -1.41 -2.87 -5.09
N ALA A 121 -1.55 -2.51 -3.82
CA ALA A 121 -0.51 -2.77 -2.83
C ALA A 121 -0.88 -3.92 -1.88
N LEU A 122 -2.03 -3.88 -1.21
CA LEU A 122 -2.43 -4.92 -0.27
C LEU A 122 -2.54 -6.29 -0.96
N HIS A 123 -3.25 -6.35 -2.10
CA HIS A 123 -3.36 -7.58 -2.88
C HIS A 123 -1.98 -8.11 -3.28
N HIS A 124 -1.06 -7.21 -3.70
CA HIS A 124 0.29 -7.61 -4.09
C HIS A 124 1.11 -8.12 -2.89
N LEU A 125 1.03 -7.48 -1.74
CA LEU A 125 1.71 -7.92 -0.51
C LEU A 125 1.26 -9.33 -0.10
N LEU A 126 -0.03 -9.61 -0.20
CA LEU A 126 -0.62 -10.87 0.24
C LEU A 126 -0.52 -12.00 -0.81
N THR A 127 -0.56 -11.70 -2.10
CA THR A 127 -0.63 -12.71 -3.17
C THR A 127 0.55 -12.71 -4.14
N GLY A 128 1.47 -11.74 -4.03
CA GLY A 128 2.59 -11.56 -4.97
C GLY A 128 2.21 -10.88 -6.29
N ARG A 129 0.97 -10.44 -6.47
CA ARG A 129 0.50 -9.74 -7.67
C ARG A 129 -0.59 -8.70 -7.35
N GLN A 130 -0.76 -7.74 -8.23
CA GLN A 130 -1.86 -6.80 -8.14
C GLN A 130 -3.20 -7.48 -8.47
N ALA A 131 -4.31 -6.93 -8.00
CA ALA A 131 -5.63 -7.42 -8.35
C ALA A 131 -5.85 -7.34 -9.87
N PRO A 132 -6.51 -8.34 -10.48
CA PRO A 132 -6.79 -8.34 -11.92
C PRO A 132 -7.53 -7.08 -12.34
N GLY A 133 -7.06 -6.45 -13.40
CA GLY A 133 -7.65 -5.19 -13.90
C GLY A 133 -7.12 -3.91 -13.25
N SER A 134 -6.53 -3.96 -12.06
CA SER A 134 -6.00 -2.77 -11.36
C SER A 134 -4.80 -2.12 -12.07
N VAL A 135 -4.06 -2.89 -12.84
CA VAL A 135 -2.89 -2.40 -13.60
C VAL A 135 -3.29 -1.44 -14.73
N LYS A 136 -4.52 -1.56 -15.24
CA LYS A 136 -5.01 -0.73 -16.36
C LYS A 136 -5.51 0.64 -15.93
N VAL A 137 -5.78 0.81 -14.65
CA VAL A 137 -6.18 2.11 -14.11
C VAL A 137 -4.91 2.92 -13.95
N GLY A 138 -4.61 3.74 -14.93
CA GLY A 138 -3.54 4.72 -14.85
C GLY A 138 -3.83 5.61 -13.63
N PRO A 139 -2.83 5.94 -12.84
CA PRO A 139 -3.12 6.51 -11.56
C PRO A 139 -3.17 7.99 -11.73
N ASN A 140 -3.90 8.75 -12.14
CA ASN A 140 -3.05 9.95 -12.01
C ASN A 140 -3.69 11.28 -12.31
N ARG A 141 -4.94 11.26 -12.69
CA ARG A 141 -5.64 12.52 -12.93
C ARG A 141 -7.01 12.47 -12.26
N PRO A 142 -7.57 13.61 -11.84
CA PRO A 142 -8.93 13.64 -11.29
C PRO A 142 -9.96 12.98 -12.21
N GLU A 143 -9.76 13.11 -13.52
CA GLU A 143 -10.58 12.43 -14.53
C GLU A 143 -10.43 10.91 -14.53
N ASP A 144 -9.30 10.37 -14.09
CA ASP A 144 -9.07 8.91 -13.99
C ASP A 144 -9.86 8.32 -12.81
N ILE A 145 -10.13 9.12 -11.76
CA ILE A 145 -10.98 8.70 -10.65
C ILE A 145 -12.43 8.47 -11.14
N GLN A 146 -12.93 9.33 -12.02
CA GLN A 146 -14.27 9.20 -12.58
C GLN A 146 -14.43 8.00 -13.53
N ASN A 147 -13.32 7.52 -14.10
CA ASN A 147 -13.29 6.40 -15.03
C ASN A 147 -12.73 5.12 -14.42
N ALA A 148 -12.30 5.18 -13.16
CA ALA A 148 -11.76 4.00 -12.48
C ALA A 148 -12.89 3.02 -12.15
N PRO A 149 -12.60 1.71 -12.15
CA PRO A 149 -13.55 0.72 -11.65
C PRO A 149 -13.92 1.03 -10.19
N GLU A 150 -15.21 0.97 -9.89
CA GLU A 150 -15.72 1.10 -8.52
C GLU A 150 -15.32 -0.10 -7.64
N LYS A 151 -14.92 -1.20 -8.27
CA LYS A 151 -14.52 -2.46 -7.62
C LYS A 151 -13.73 -3.33 -8.56
N TYR A 152 -12.99 -4.28 -7.97
CA TYR A 152 -12.28 -5.33 -8.69
C TYR A 152 -12.84 -6.70 -8.29
N ASP A 153 -12.84 -7.65 -9.22
CA ASP A 153 -13.32 -9.00 -8.94
C ASP A 153 -12.27 -9.78 -8.13
N PRO A 154 -12.67 -10.45 -7.04
CA PRO A 154 -11.79 -11.30 -6.27
C PRO A 154 -11.55 -12.61 -7.02
N ILE A 155 -10.39 -12.73 -7.67
CA ILE A 155 -9.97 -13.93 -8.39
C ILE A 155 -8.79 -14.54 -7.63
N TRP A 156 -9.03 -15.67 -6.99
CA TRP A 156 -8.04 -16.40 -6.22
C TRP A 156 -7.45 -17.55 -7.03
N THR A 157 -6.12 -17.66 -7.00
CA THR A 157 -5.44 -18.85 -7.50
C THR A 157 -5.45 -19.95 -6.46
N TYR A 158 -5.10 -21.16 -6.88
CA TYR A 158 -4.91 -22.29 -5.97
C TYR A 158 -3.83 -22.00 -4.91
N ASP A 159 -2.75 -21.29 -5.29
CA ASP A 159 -1.68 -20.93 -4.37
C ASP A 159 -2.12 -19.86 -3.35
N ASP A 160 -2.98 -18.93 -3.75
CA ASP A 160 -3.58 -17.99 -2.80
C ASP A 160 -4.40 -18.71 -1.72
N GLN A 161 -5.26 -19.65 -2.16
CA GLN A 161 -6.11 -20.43 -1.29
C GLN A 161 -5.35 -21.36 -0.34
N LYS A 162 -4.16 -21.79 -0.74
CA LYS A 162 -3.26 -22.56 0.14
C LYS A 162 -2.52 -21.69 1.15
N ARG A 163 -2.21 -20.47 0.77
CA ARG A 163 -1.37 -19.57 1.53
C ARG A 163 -2.15 -18.74 2.52
N LEU A 164 -3.31 -18.26 2.11
CA LEU A 164 -4.16 -17.37 2.86
C LEU A 164 -5.26 -18.17 3.57
N MET A 165 -5.59 -17.74 4.78
CA MET A 165 -6.76 -18.25 5.48
C MET A 165 -8.03 -17.72 4.80
N GLU A 166 -9.16 -18.39 5.04
CA GLU A 166 -10.45 -17.97 4.50
C GLU A 166 -10.80 -16.53 4.90
N ASP A 167 -10.58 -16.18 6.18
CA ASP A 167 -10.82 -14.83 6.68
C ASP A 167 -9.93 -13.78 5.98
N GLU A 168 -8.67 -14.12 5.66
CA GLU A 168 -7.77 -13.22 4.90
C GLU A 168 -8.25 -13.03 3.46
N LEU A 169 -8.72 -14.09 2.81
CA LEU A 169 -9.31 -14.00 1.47
C LEU A 169 -10.58 -13.16 1.48
N ASN A 170 -11.42 -13.29 2.52
CA ASN A 170 -12.64 -12.51 2.69
C ASN A 170 -12.33 -11.02 2.87
N VAL A 171 -11.44 -10.67 3.80
CA VAL A 171 -11.04 -9.27 4.03
C VAL A 171 -10.40 -8.66 2.79
N LEU A 172 -9.51 -9.40 2.11
CA LEU A 172 -8.89 -8.93 0.88
C LEU A 172 -9.93 -8.78 -0.25
N GLY A 173 -10.87 -9.72 -0.38
CA GLY A 173 -11.98 -9.65 -1.33
C GLY A 173 -12.87 -8.42 -1.11
N ASP A 174 -13.25 -8.19 0.14
CA ASP A 174 -14.05 -7.03 0.54
C ASP A 174 -13.31 -5.71 0.27
N ALA A 175 -11.99 -5.68 0.53
CA ALA A 175 -11.17 -4.52 0.30
C ALA A 175 -11.08 -4.14 -1.20
N ILE A 176 -10.84 -5.11 -2.08
CA ILE A 176 -10.79 -4.86 -3.53
C ILE A 176 -12.16 -4.64 -4.16
N GLN A 177 -13.23 -4.98 -3.46
CA GLN A 177 -14.61 -4.66 -3.84
C GLN A 177 -15.07 -3.28 -3.34
N GLY A 178 -14.20 -2.51 -2.69
CA GLY A 178 -14.50 -1.15 -2.24
C GLY A 178 -15.43 -1.08 -1.02
N LYS A 179 -15.51 -2.15 -0.20
CA LYS A 179 -16.35 -2.14 1.01
C LYS A 179 -15.79 -1.27 2.13
N TYR A 180 -14.49 -0.99 2.13
CA TYR A 180 -13.84 -0.13 3.12
C TYR A 180 -13.81 1.30 2.65
N GLN A 181 -14.49 2.17 3.38
CA GLN A 181 -14.58 3.61 3.08
C GLN A 181 -13.44 4.41 3.72
N THR A 182 -12.76 3.83 4.71
CA THR A 182 -11.67 4.49 5.45
C THR A 182 -10.49 3.55 5.67
N PRO A 183 -9.26 4.10 5.74
CA PRO A 183 -8.09 3.29 6.10
C PRO A 183 -8.20 2.69 7.50
N THR A 184 -8.91 3.35 8.41
CA THR A 184 -9.10 2.87 9.79
C THR A 184 -9.89 1.57 9.81
N ALA A 185 -11.04 1.52 9.12
CA ALA A 185 -11.86 0.31 9.06
C ALA A 185 -11.10 -0.89 8.47
N LEU A 186 -10.34 -0.66 7.41
CA LEU A 186 -9.48 -1.70 6.83
C LEU A 186 -8.37 -2.13 7.81
N ALA A 187 -7.74 -1.19 8.50
CA ALA A 187 -6.69 -1.48 9.47
C ALA A 187 -7.17 -2.33 10.65
N GLU A 188 -8.40 -2.13 11.12
CA GLU A 188 -9.01 -2.91 12.21
C GLU A 188 -9.15 -4.38 11.84
N ASP A 189 -9.66 -4.67 10.63
CA ASP A 189 -9.78 -6.05 10.15
C ASP A 189 -8.41 -6.69 9.88
N LEU A 190 -7.47 -5.95 9.29
CA LEU A 190 -6.09 -6.43 9.11
C LEU A 190 -5.41 -6.71 10.46
N GLN A 191 -5.67 -5.90 11.49
CA GLN A 191 -5.13 -6.13 12.84
C GLN A 191 -5.73 -7.39 13.48
N SER A 192 -7.01 -7.66 13.26
CA SER A 192 -7.65 -8.89 13.70
C SER A 192 -6.98 -10.12 13.06
N LEU A 193 -6.77 -10.10 11.76
CA LEU A 193 -6.08 -11.16 11.03
C LEU A 193 -4.62 -11.35 11.50
N TYR A 194 -3.92 -10.26 11.73
CA TYR A 194 -2.55 -10.30 12.28
C TYR A 194 -2.50 -11.00 13.63
N ASN A 195 -3.41 -10.65 14.54
CA ASN A 195 -3.51 -11.24 15.86
C ASN A 195 -3.86 -12.75 15.79
N GLN A 196 -4.77 -13.13 14.88
CA GLN A 196 -5.14 -14.51 14.62
C GLN A 196 -3.93 -15.33 14.14
N ARG A 197 -3.14 -14.79 13.21
CA ARG A 197 -1.91 -15.43 12.73
C ARG A 197 -0.86 -15.59 13.82
N GLN A 198 -0.69 -14.59 14.68
CA GLN A 198 0.25 -14.66 15.80
C GLN A 198 -0.13 -15.75 16.80
N SER A 199 -1.42 -16.00 17.02
CA SER A 199 -1.87 -17.02 17.96
C SER A 199 -1.71 -18.44 17.44
N GLN A 200 -1.49 -18.63 16.13
CA GLN A 200 -1.29 -19.93 15.47
C GLN A 200 0.17 -20.27 15.22
N SER A 201 1.10 -19.32 15.44
CA SER A 201 2.57 -19.47 15.27
C SER A 201 3.24 -19.88 16.55
#